data_eecd01d72fefcb9f804c49e9bc9e23e6
#
_entry.id   eecd01d72fefcb9f804c49e9bc9e23e6
#
_cell.length_a   1.000
_cell.length_b   1.000
_cell.length_c   1.000
_cell.angle_alpha   90.00
_cell.angle_beta   90.00
_cell.angle_gamma   90.00
#
_symmetry.space_group_name_H-M   'P 1'
#
loop_
_entity.id
_entity.type
_entity.pdbx_description
1 polymer ?
#
loop_
_entity_poly.entity_id
_entity_poly.type
_entity_poly.pdbx_seq_one_letter_code
_entity_poly.pdbx_strand_id
1 'polypeptide(L)'
;MARPQITIYTDGAARGNPGPGGYGIVLISGEFRKEISEGFKHTTNNRMELLAVIVALKTLKIPGSEVTIYTDSKYVADAVTKGWVFDWVKKRFKNKKNPDLWLRFLEIYKKHIVKFVWVKGHNNNPLNERCDELAVAASMKSNLLEDKGY
;
A
#
# COMPACT_ATOMS: atom_id res chain seq x y z
N MET A 1 -22.09 13.14 -13.60
CA MET A 1 -21.97 12.57 -12.25
C MET A 1 -20.58 12.80 -11.68
N ALA A 2 -20.52 13.17 -10.43
CA ALA A 2 -19.22 13.33 -9.76
C ALA A 2 -18.55 11.96 -9.59
N ARG A 3 -17.20 11.95 -9.70
CA ARG A 3 -16.44 10.76 -9.41
C ARG A 3 -16.45 10.47 -7.91
N PRO A 4 -16.48 9.18 -7.50
CA PRO A 4 -16.34 8.85 -6.08
C PRO A 4 -15.04 9.42 -5.52
N GLN A 5 -15.14 9.98 -4.32
CA GLN A 5 -13.99 10.52 -3.57
C GLN A 5 -13.61 9.50 -2.50
N ILE A 6 -12.43 8.92 -2.62
CA ILE A 6 -11.97 7.87 -1.73
C ILE A 6 -10.72 8.34 -0.99
N THR A 7 -10.70 8.14 0.32
CA THR A 7 -9.52 8.40 1.15
C THR A 7 -9.00 7.08 1.67
N ILE A 8 -7.71 6.83 1.51
CA ILE A 8 -7.07 5.58 1.93
C ILE A 8 -5.86 5.90 2.79
N TYR A 9 -5.74 5.21 3.92
CA TYR A 9 -4.53 5.19 4.74
C TYR A 9 -3.94 3.79 4.66
N THR A 10 -2.63 3.69 4.53
CA THR A 10 -1.94 2.40 4.43
C THR A 10 -0.71 2.37 5.32
N ASP A 11 -0.36 1.19 5.79
CA ASP A 11 0.92 0.95 6.45
C ASP A 11 1.33 -0.50 6.23
N GLY A 12 2.63 -0.76 6.33
CA GLY A 12 3.19 -2.10 6.20
C GLY A 12 4.43 -2.23 7.06
N ALA A 13 4.68 -3.43 7.55
CA ALA A 13 5.81 -3.69 8.42
C ALA A 13 6.26 -5.13 8.29
N ALA A 14 7.55 -5.37 8.55
CA ALA A 14 8.09 -6.72 8.67
C ALA A 14 9.05 -6.77 9.84
N ARG A 15 8.91 -7.80 10.68
CA ARG A 15 9.82 -8.01 11.81
C ARG A 15 11.09 -8.69 11.31
N GLY A 16 12.25 -8.08 11.60
CA GLY A 16 13.53 -8.59 11.13
C GLY A 16 13.88 -8.22 9.69
N ASN A 17 13.00 -7.68 8.94
CA ASN A 17 13.10 -7.12 7.58
C ASN A 17 14.24 -7.68 6.72
N PRO A 18 14.18 -8.93 6.18
CA PRO A 18 12.96 -9.72 6.00
C PRO A 18 12.57 -10.53 7.25
N GLY A 19 11.29 -10.89 7.29
CA GLY A 19 10.71 -11.69 8.35
C GLY A 19 9.20 -11.68 8.25
N PRO A 20 8.49 -12.15 9.31
CA PRO A 20 7.04 -12.06 9.33
C PRO A 20 6.58 -10.63 9.22
N GLY A 21 5.60 -10.38 8.36
CA GLY A 21 5.12 -9.03 8.12
C GLY A 21 3.62 -8.97 7.89
N GLY A 22 3.13 -7.76 7.70
CA GLY A 22 1.72 -7.52 7.43
C GLY A 22 1.48 -6.12 6.92
N TYR A 23 0.27 -5.91 6.42
CA TYR A 23 -0.17 -4.58 6.04
C TYR A 23 -1.51 -4.25 6.69
N GLY A 24 -1.79 -2.96 6.80
CA GLY A 24 -3.05 -2.44 7.29
C GLY A 24 -3.55 -1.33 6.40
N ILE A 25 -4.85 -1.30 6.19
CA ILE A 25 -5.52 -0.34 5.32
C ILE A 25 -6.77 0.18 6.03
N VAL A 26 -6.98 1.50 5.97
CA VAL A 26 -8.26 2.12 6.32
C VAL A 26 -8.76 2.84 5.08
N LEU A 27 -9.93 2.44 4.58
CA LEU A 27 -10.54 2.99 3.39
C LEU A 27 -11.81 3.73 3.80
N ILE A 28 -11.93 4.99 3.36
CA ILE A 28 -13.06 5.85 3.72
C ILE A 28 -13.70 6.39 2.45
N SER A 29 -15.01 6.23 2.34
CA SER A 29 -15.82 6.81 1.26
C SER A 29 -17.09 7.38 1.88
N GLY A 30 -17.14 8.71 2.07
CA GLY A 30 -18.21 9.34 2.79
C GLY A 30 -18.30 8.82 4.22
N GLU A 31 -19.46 8.24 4.57
CA GLU A 31 -19.66 7.63 5.89
C GLU A 31 -19.20 6.17 5.96
N PHE A 32 -18.88 5.58 4.81
CA PHE A 32 -18.43 4.21 4.74
C PHE A 32 -16.94 4.11 5.14
N ARG A 33 -16.65 3.15 6.04
CA ARG A 33 -15.28 2.88 6.47
C ARG A 33 -15.03 1.38 6.43
N LYS A 34 -13.91 1.00 5.85
CA LYS A 34 -13.49 -0.41 5.80
C LYS A 34 -12.04 -0.54 6.23
N GLU A 35 -11.77 -1.52 7.08
CA GLU A 35 -10.41 -1.88 7.49
C GLU A 35 -10.04 -3.20 6.84
N ILE A 36 -8.81 -3.27 6.31
CA ILE A 36 -8.29 -4.47 5.65
C ILE A 36 -6.89 -4.72 6.19
N SER A 37 -6.58 -5.97 6.50
CA SER A 37 -5.24 -6.34 6.93
C SER A 37 -4.94 -7.78 6.51
N GLU A 38 -3.65 -8.08 6.36
CA GLU A 38 -3.18 -9.44 6.04
C GLU A 38 -1.75 -9.61 6.54
N GLY A 39 -1.40 -10.83 6.93
CA GLY A 39 -0.07 -11.16 7.42
C GLY A 39 0.62 -12.20 6.56
N PHE A 40 1.95 -12.14 6.51
CA PHE A 40 2.80 -12.97 5.66
C PHE A 40 3.95 -13.57 6.45
N LYS A 41 4.34 -14.79 6.07
CA LYS A 41 5.38 -15.54 6.79
C LYS A 41 6.77 -14.93 6.66
N HIS A 42 7.09 -14.42 5.46
CA HIS A 42 8.42 -13.92 5.15
C HIS A 42 8.32 -12.86 4.07
N THR A 43 8.63 -11.62 4.41
CA THR A 43 8.49 -10.47 3.51
C THR A 43 9.36 -9.31 3.98
N THR A 44 9.22 -8.14 3.36
CA THR A 44 9.95 -6.93 3.74
C THR A 44 8.99 -5.79 4.00
N ASN A 45 9.47 -4.76 4.70
CA ASN A 45 8.70 -3.52 4.93
C ASN A 45 8.21 -2.93 3.60
N ASN A 46 9.11 -2.78 2.64
CA ASN A 46 8.76 -2.15 1.36
C ASN A 46 7.71 -2.94 0.58
N ARG A 47 7.79 -4.27 0.61
CA ARG A 47 6.79 -5.09 -0.05
C ARG A 47 5.41 -4.93 0.61
N MET A 48 5.37 -4.89 1.94
CA MET A 48 4.11 -4.71 2.67
C MET A 48 3.50 -3.33 2.44
N GLU A 49 4.33 -2.29 2.42
CA GLU A 49 3.88 -0.94 2.12
C GLU A 49 3.27 -0.84 0.72
N LEU A 50 3.93 -1.42 -0.27
CA LEU A 50 3.46 -1.40 -1.66
C LEU A 50 2.23 -2.29 -1.85
N LEU A 51 2.22 -3.48 -1.25
CA LEU A 51 1.09 -4.40 -1.36
C LEU A 51 -0.18 -3.80 -0.72
N ALA A 52 -0.04 -3.06 0.38
CA ALA A 52 -1.17 -2.36 0.99
C ALA A 52 -1.85 -1.44 -0.02
N VAL A 53 -1.07 -0.65 -0.75
CA VAL A 53 -1.61 0.25 -1.77
C VAL A 53 -2.30 -0.52 -2.90
N ILE A 54 -1.69 -1.60 -3.36
CA ILE A 54 -2.27 -2.44 -4.43
C ILE A 54 -3.62 -2.99 -3.99
N VAL A 55 -3.68 -3.59 -2.81
CA VAL A 55 -4.92 -4.20 -2.29
C VAL A 55 -6.00 -3.15 -2.08
N ALA A 56 -5.64 -1.98 -1.54
CA ALA A 56 -6.58 -0.89 -1.34
C ALA A 56 -7.21 -0.46 -2.67
N LEU A 57 -6.40 -0.25 -3.70
CA LEU A 57 -6.90 0.15 -5.01
C LEU A 57 -7.75 -0.95 -5.66
N LYS A 58 -7.37 -2.22 -5.50
CA LYS A 58 -8.15 -3.34 -6.02
C LYS A 58 -9.52 -3.50 -5.36
N THR A 59 -9.67 -2.99 -4.16
CA THR A 59 -10.94 -3.06 -3.43
C THR A 59 -11.98 -2.11 -4.02
N LEU A 60 -11.54 -1.08 -4.75
CA LEU A 60 -12.43 -0.09 -5.35
C LEU A 60 -13.18 -0.71 -6.53
N LYS A 61 -14.52 -0.52 -6.54
CA LYS A 61 -15.39 -1.13 -7.55
C LYS A 61 -15.67 -0.23 -8.74
N ILE A 62 -15.52 1.08 -8.57
CA ILE A 62 -15.88 2.06 -9.61
C ILE A 62 -14.61 2.60 -10.27
N PRO A 63 -14.38 2.30 -11.57
CA PRO A 63 -13.24 2.85 -12.28
C PRO A 63 -13.32 4.39 -12.34
N GLY A 64 -12.17 5.04 -12.36
CA GLY A 64 -12.12 6.49 -12.42
C GLY A 64 -12.39 7.18 -11.09
N SER A 65 -12.35 6.44 -9.96
CA SER A 65 -12.46 7.04 -8.64
C SER A 65 -11.29 7.99 -8.38
N GLU A 66 -11.58 9.10 -7.70
CA GLU A 66 -10.53 10.00 -7.24
C GLU A 66 -10.07 9.55 -5.87
N VAL A 67 -8.81 9.12 -5.78
CA VAL A 67 -8.27 8.46 -4.61
C VAL A 67 -7.11 9.27 -4.05
N THR A 68 -7.17 9.56 -2.74
CA THR A 68 -6.05 10.15 -2.02
C THR A 68 -5.51 9.10 -1.06
N ILE A 69 -4.23 8.75 -1.21
CA ILE A 69 -3.58 7.74 -0.40
C ILE A 69 -2.57 8.42 0.54
N TYR A 70 -2.78 8.24 1.83
CA TYR A 70 -1.88 8.69 2.88
C TYR A 70 -0.98 7.55 3.28
N THR A 71 0.33 7.74 3.19
CA THR A 71 1.33 6.72 3.54
C THR A 71 2.54 7.37 4.20
N ASP A 72 3.17 6.67 5.13
CA ASP A 72 4.44 7.11 5.70
C ASP A 72 5.65 6.52 4.95
N SER A 73 5.41 5.72 3.92
CA SER A 73 6.45 5.13 3.10
C SER A 73 6.93 6.10 2.01
N LYS A 74 8.12 6.66 2.21
CA LYS A 74 8.76 7.44 1.14
C LYS A 74 9.09 6.58 -0.08
N TYR A 75 9.40 5.31 0.14
CA TYR A 75 9.65 4.37 -0.94
C TYR A 75 8.50 4.34 -1.94
N VAL A 76 7.27 4.19 -1.45
CA VAL A 76 6.09 4.15 -2.32
C VAL A 76 5.73 5.54 -2.84
N ALA A 77 5.60 6.52 -1.95
CA ALA A 77 5.16 7.85 -2.33
C ALA A 77 6.10 8.51 -3.34
N ASP A 78 7.41 8.48 -3.09
CA ASP A 78 8.38 9.12 -3.97
C ASP A 78 8.51 8.41 -5.32
N ALA A 79 8.42 7.08 -5.34
CA ALA A 79 8.51 6.34 -6.60
C ALA A 79 7.41 6.77 -7.58
N VAL A 80 6.25 7.12 -7.07
CA VAL A 80 5.13 7.57 -7.91
C VAL A 80 5.16 9.08 -8.13
N THR A 81 5.25 9.88 -7.06
CA THR A 81 5.15 11.34 -7.16
C THR A 81 6.33 11.96 -7.91
N LYS A 82 7.51 11.38 -7.79
CA LYS A 82 8.71 11.83 -8.51
C LYS A 82 8.88 11.14 -9.86
N GLY A 83 7.97 10.22 -10.19
CA GLY A 83 7.96 9.55 -11.48
C GLY A 83 9.00 8.47 -11.67
N TRP A 84 9.71 8.07 -10.60
CA TRP A 84 10.80 7.09 -10.68
C TRP A 84 10.33 5.73 -11.21
N VAL A 85 9.15 5.27 -10.77
CA VAL A 85 8.67 3.96 -11.18
C VAL A 85 8.43 3.87 -12.68
N PHE A 86 8.02 4.96 -13.31
CA PHE A 86 7.79 4.99 -14.76
C PHE A 86 9.11 4.87 -15.53
N ASP A 87 10.18 5.41 -14.98
CA ASP A 87 11.51 5.26 -15.54
C ASP A 87 12.03 3.82 -15.33
N TRP A 88 11.77 3.23 -14.16
CA TRP A 88 12.15 1.85 -13.87
C TRP A 88 11.51 0.87 -14.85
N VAL A 89 10.26 1.09 -15.23
CA VAL A 89 9.57 0.26 -16.23
C VAL A 89 10.31 0.28 -17.56
N LYS A 90 10.71 1.46 -18.02
CA LYS A 90 11.47 1.61 -19.27
C LYS A 90 12.78 0.84 -19.22
N LYS A 91 13.40 0.74 -18.06
CA LYS A 91 14.67 0.05 -17.84
C LYS A 91 14.48 -1.40 -17.40
N ARG A 92 13.25 -1.93 -17.49
CA ARG A 92 12.89 -3.29 -17.08
C ARG A 92 13.31 -3.61 -15.65
N PHE A 93 13.20 -2.61 -14.76
CA PHE A 93 13.56 -2.71 -13.33
C PHE A 93 15.00 -3.15 -13.08
N LYS A 94 15.92 -2.83 -13.99
CA LYS A 94 17.33 -3.17 -13.81
C LYS A 94 17.84 -2.57 -12.50
N ASN A 95 18.41 -3.43 -11.63
CA ASN A 95 18.92 -3.08 -10.31
C ASN A 95 17.85 -2.50 -9.36
N LYS A 96 16.57 -2.81 -9.63
CA LYS A 96 15.46 -2.38 -8.76
C LYS A 96 14.76 -3.60 -8.19
N LYS A 97 14.29 -3.48 -6.94
CA LYS A 97 13.60 -4.55 -6.23
C LYS A 97 12.09 -4.49 -6.45
N ASN A 98 11.44 -5.63 -6.21
CA ASN A 98 9.97 -5.74 -6.20
C ASN A 98 9.29 -5.45 -7.54
N PRO A 99 9.89 -5.87 -8.68
CA PRO A 99 9.26 -5.61 -9.97
C PRO A 99 7.87 -6.25 -10.10
N ASP A 100 7.65 -7.40 -9.47
CA ASP A 100 6.37 -8.10 -9.47
C ASP A 100 5.26 -7.21 -8.90
N LEU A 101 5.51 -6.60 -7.74
CA LEU A 101 4.53 -5.73 -7.10
C LEU A 101 4.35 -4.41 -7.84
N TRP A 102 5.44 -3.82 -8.33
CA TRP A 102 5.33 -2.56 -9.07
C TRP A 102 4.53 -2.73 -10.37
N LEU A 103 4.67 -3.85 -11.05
CA LEU A 103 3.87 -4.14 -12.25
C LEU A 103 2.39 -4.29 -11.90
N ARG A 104 2.08 -4.98 -10.80
CA ARG A 104 0.70 -5.09 -10.30
C ARG A 104 0.14 -3.72 -9.92
N PHE A 105 0.96 -2.88 -9.27
CA PHE A 105 0.56 -1.53 -8.91
C PHE A 105 0.18 -0.72 -10.16
N LEU A 106 1.02 -0.73 -11.18
CA LEU A 106 0.78 0.05 -12.39
C LEU A 106 -0.48 -0.38 -13.12
N GLU A 107 -0.80 -1.68 -13.11
CA GLU A 107 -2.04 -2.19 -13.70
C GLU A 107 -3.29 -1.59 -13.05
N ILE A 108 -3.30 -1.49 -11.72
CA ILE A 108 -4.45 -0.94 -11.01
C ILE A 108 -4.43 0.59 -10.94
N TYR A 109 -3.24 1.18 -10.91
CA TYR A 109 -3.04 2.63 -10.83
C TYR A 109 -3.70 3.36 -12.00
N LYS A 110 -3.57 2.83 -13.22
CA LYS A 110 -4.12 3.47 -14.42
C LYS A 110 -5.65 3.48 -14.46
N LYS A 111 -6.31 2.72 -13.62
CA LYS A 111 -7.78 2.62 -13.59
C LYS A 111 -8.44 3.71 -12.74
N HIS A 112 -7.65 4.48 -12.00
CA HIS A 112 -8.14 5.49 -11.08
C HIS A 112 -7.33 6.77 -11.18
N ILE A 113 -7.82 7.84 -10.56
CA ILE A 113 -7.09 9.10 -10.43
C ILE A 113 -6.51 9.11 -9.02
N VAL A 114 -5.22 8.82 -8.89
CA VAL A 114 -4.57 8.57 -7.60
C VAL A 114 -3.60 9.68 -7.25
N LYS A 115 -3.75 10.21 -6.03
CA LYS A 115 -2.85 11.19 -5.45
C LYS A 115 -2.25 10.60 -4.18
N PHE A 116 -0.94 10.71 -4.02
CA PHE A 116 -0.24 10.30 -2.80
C PHE A 116 0.06 11.50 -1.93
N VAL A 117 -0.15 11.33 -0.62
CA VAL A 117 0.25 12.29 0.40
C VAL A 117 1.16 11.56 1.38
N TRP A 118 2.42 11.98 1.44
CA TRP A 118 3.33 11.42 2.43
C TRP A 118 3.05 12.04 3.79
N VAL A 119 2.93 11.19 4.82
CA VAL A 119 2.77 11.63 6.20
C VAL A 119 3.93 11.08 7.02
N LYS A 120 4.40 11.88 7.98
CA LYS A 120 5.47 11.43 8.86
C LYS A 120 4.92 10.34 9.79
N GLY A 121 5.62 9.20 9.86
CA GLY A 121 5.22 8.08 10.72
C GLY A 121 5.20 8.49 12.18
N HIS A 122 4.23 7.96 12.93
CA HIS A 122 4.05 8.20 14.37
C HIS A 122 3.90 9.68 14.74
N ASN A 123 3.31 10.47 13.86
CA ASN A 123 3.12 11.91 14.07
C ASN A 123 1.67 12.24 14.44
N ASN A 124 1.12 11.52 15.41
CA ASN A 124 -0.23 11.76 15.95
C ASN A 124 -1.35 11.73 14.91
N ASN A 125 -1.18 10.95 13.84
CA ASN A 125 -2.24 10.72 12.86
C ASN A 125 -2.99 9.45 13.26
N PRO A 126 -4.23 9.56 13.79
CA PRO A 126 -4.96 8.39 14.31
C PRO A 126 -5.19 7.30 13.27
N LEU A 127 -5.44 7.66 12.01
CA LEU A 127 -5.71 6.66 10.97
C LEU A 127 -4.44 5.98 10.51
N ASN A 128 -3.33 6.73 10.46
CA ASN A 128 -2.02 6.14 10.18
C ASN A 128 -1.62 5.17 11.29
N GLU A 129 -1.84 5.55 12.56
CA GLU A 129 -1.58 4.68 13.70
C GLU A 129 -2.47 3.44 13.68
N ARG A 130 -3.72 3.58 13.25
CA ARG A 130 -4.63 2.45 13.11
C ARG A 130 -4.11 1.46 12.07
N CYS A 131 -3.59 1.93 10.95
CA CYS A 131 -2.98 1.07 9.93
C CYS A 131 -1.77 0.32 10.48
N ASP A 132 -0.95 0.98 11.29
CA ASP A 132 0.19 0.33 11.95
C ASP A 132 -0.28 -0.78 12.87
N GLU A 133 -1.29 -0.52 13.72
CA GLU A 133 -1.88 -1.54 14.59
C GLU A 133 -2.36 -2.74 13.80
N LEU A 134 -3.08 -2.50 12.69
CA LEU A 134 -3.59 -3.56 11.83
C LEU A 134 -2.46 -4.39 11.22
N ALA A 135 -1.40 -3.72 10.75
CA ALA A 135 -0.26 -4.38 10.13
C ALA A 135 0.49 -5.26 11.14
N VAL A 136 0.77 -4.73 12.32
CA VAL A 136 1.47 -5.47 13.38
C VAL A 136 0.65 -6.66 13.84
N ALA A 137 -0.64 -6.46 14.12
CA ALA A 137 -1.53 -7.53 14.55
C ALA A 137 -1.61 -8.64 13.50
N ALA A 138 -1.69 -8.27 12.22
CA ALA A 138 -1.73 -9.24 11.13
C ALA A 138 -0.45 -10.08 11.07
N SER A 139 0.71 -9.46 11.29
CA SER A 139 2.00 -10.14 11.27
C SER A 139 2.17 -11.17 12.38
N MET A 140 1.37 -11.07 13.44
CA MET A 140 1.44 -11.95 14.61
C MET A 140 0.44 -13.09 14.58
N LYS A 141 -0.38 -13.19 13.54
CA LYS A 141 -1.36 -14.29 13.42
C LYS A 141 -0.67 -15.63 13.20
N SER A 142 -1.37 -16.71 13.54
CA SER A 142 -0.85 -18.08 13.37
C SER A 142 -0.96 -18.59 11.93
N ASN A 143 -1.85 -18.02 11.12
CA ASN A 143 -2.13 -18.46 9.75
C ASN A 143 -1.63 -17.46 8.70
N LEU A 144 -0.34 -17.18 8.75
CA LEU A 144 0.28 -16.25 7.81
C LEU A 144 0.31 -16.81 6.39
N LEU A 145 0.13 -15.91 5.43
CA LEU A 145 0.20 -16.24 4.02
C LEU A 145 1.65 -16.26 3.52
N GLU A 146 1.83 -16.83 2.35
CA GLU A 146 3.09 -16.79 1.65
C GLU A 146 3.15 -15.53 0.78
N ASP A 147 4.26 -14.79 0.84
CA ASP A 147 4.47 -13.66 -0.07
C ASP A 147 5.04 -14.20 -1.38
N LYS A 148 4.16 -14.50 -2.30
CA LYS A 148 4.55 -15.04 -3.60
C LYS A 148 5.27 -13.97 -4.41
N GLY A 149 6.43 -14.34 -4.94
CA GLY A 149 7.26 -13.41 -5.71
C GLY A 149 8.40 -12.79 -4.92
N TYR A 150 8.44 -13.04 -3.62
CA TYR A 150 9.57 -12.58 -2.79
C TYR A 150 10.63 -13.65 -2.69
#